data_c7b777fcc3b17cf9ddd7222a2b9b81ef
#
_entry.id   c7b777fcc3b17cf9ddd7222a2b9b81ef
#
_cell.length_a   1.000
_cell.length_b   1.000
_cell.length_c   1.000
_cell.angle_alpha   90.00
_cell.angle_beta   90.00
_cell.angle_gamma   90.00
#
_symmetry.space_group_name_H-M   'P 1'
#
loop_
_entity.id
_entity.type
_entity.pdbx_description
1 polymer ?
#
loop_
_entity_poly.entity_id
_entity_poly.type
_entity_poly.pdbx_seq_one_letter_code
_entity_poly.pdbx_strand_id
1 'polypeptide(L)'
;MRFIPSGRQFLALVGMGFGLLLLAFLVLYALVKVPTPNEFSTAQATVVTYADGKTEIARVADANRTSIPLSDVPLVVQREVLAAEDRNFYSNKAFSVTGIARAVINNLRGGSLQGGSTITQQYAKTAFLTPSRTIQRKVRELVIAIKLENQLSKDQIFESYLNTIYFGRGSY
;
A
#
# COMPACT_ATOMS: atom_id res chain seq x y z
N MET A 1 14.59 -46.17 -3.17
CA MET A 1 13.54 -46.18 -2.10
C MET A 1 12.94 -44.81 -2.01
N ARG A 2 11.63 -44.65 -2.25
CA ARG A 2 10.93 -43.39 -2.04
C ARG A 2 10.61 -43.29 -0.53
N PHE A 3 11.19 -42.35 0.16
CA PHE A 3 10.88 -42.10 1.56
C PHE A 3 9.49 -41.43 1.62
N ILE A 4 8.47 -42.16 2.09
CA ILE A 4 7.13 -41.63 2.35
C ILE A 4 7.08 -41.36 3.85
N PRO A 5 7.00 -40.07 4.27
CA PRO A 5 6.94 -39.73 5.68
C PRO A 5 5.63 -40.27 6.31
N SER A 6 5.72 -40.73 7.56
CA SER A 6 4.53 -41.09 8.32
C SER A 6 3.65 -39.87 8.56
N GLY A 7 2.35 -40.02 8.84
CA GLY A 7 1.44 -38.91 9.07
C GLY A 7 1.94 -37.93 10.16
N ARG A 8 2.57 -38.45 11.22
CA ARG A 8 3.18 -37.62 12.29
C ARG A 8 4.40 -36.83 11.78
N GLN A 9 5.25 -37.43 10.94
CA GLN A 9 6.40 -36.76 10.33
C GLN A 9 5.94 -35.70 9.33
N PHE A 10 4.89 -35.99 8.56
CA PHE A 10 4.31 -35.01 7.63
C PHE A 10 3.78 -33.76 8.37
N LEU A 11 3.00 -33.97 9.45
CA LEU A 11 2.53 -32.87 10.29
C LEU A 11 3.66 -32.07 10.93
N ALA A 12 4.73 -32.75 11.40
CA ALA A 12 5.89 -32.08 11.94
C ALA A 12 6.63 -31.22 10.89
N LEU A 13 6.79 -31.74 9.67
CA LEU A 13 7.40 -30.99 8.56
C LEU A 13 6.57 -29.77 8.16
N VAL A 14 5.25 -29.92 8.09
CA VAL A 14 4.31 -28.79 7.82
C VAL A 14 4.41 -27.74 8.93
N GLY A 15 4.39 -28.17 10.20
CA GLY A 15 4.52 -27.28 11.35
C GLY A 15 5.86 -26.54 11.36
N MET A 16 6.95 -27.22 11.07
CA MET A 16 8.28 -26.61 10.96
C MET A 16 8.34 -25.61 9.81
N GLY A 17 7.81 -25.97 8.64
CA GLY A 17 7.73 -25.07 7.49
C GLY A 17 6.92 -23.80 7.80
N PHE A 18 5.77 -23.95 8.47
CA PHE A 18 4.96 -22.80 8.90
C PHE A 18 5.70 -21.94 9.94
N GLY A 19 6.41 -22.57 10.90
CA GLY A 19 7.21 -21.84 11.90
C GLY A 19 8.34 -21.04 11.25
N LEU A 20 9.04 -21.59 10.26
CA LEU A 20 10.07 -20.88 9.52
C LEU A 20 9.50 -19.70 8.71
N LEU A 21 8.35 -19.89 8.06
CA LEU A 21 7.68 -18.81 7.33
C LEU A 21 7.23 -17.69 8.26
N LEU A 22 6.69 -18.02 9.43
CA LEU A 22 6.30 -17.05 10.44
C LEU A 22 7.52 -16.27 10.96
N LEU A 23 8.61 -16.97 11.27
CA LEU A 23 9.86 -16.35 11.70
C LEU A 23 10.40 -15.41 10.62
N ALA A 24 10.45 -15.84 9.37
CA ALA A 24 10.89 -15.01 8.25
C ALA A 24 10.00 -13.76 8.09
N PHE A 25 8.69 -13.89 8.25
CA PHE A 25 7.76 -12.76 8.23
C PHE A 25 8.01 -11.80 9.40
N LEU A 26 8.22 -12.29 10.61
CA LEU A 26 8.51 -11.46 11.78
C LEU A 26 9.83 -10.69 11.64
N VAL A 27 10.87 -11.36 11.11
CA VAL A 27 12.15 -10.72 10.81
C VAL A 27 11.96 -9.63 9.75
N LEU A 28 11.26 -9.92 8.68
CA LEU A 28 10.96 -8.91 7.64
C LEU A 28 10.14 -7.75 8.22
N TYR A 29 9.15 -8.06 9.05
CA TYR A 29 8.35 -7.04 9.74
C TYR A 29 9.23 -6.14 10.62
N ALA A 30 10.21 -6.68 11.35
CA ALA A 30 11.13 -5.91 12.17
C ALA A 30 12.06 -5.00 11.33
N LEU A 31 12.60 -5.55 10.23
CA LEU A 31 13.57 -4.87 9.38
C LEU A 31 12.98 -3.78 8.48
N VAL A 32 11.74 -3.93 8.04
CA VAL A 32 11.08 -2.94 7.18
C VAL A 32 10.74 -1.70 8.00
N LYS A 33 11.45 -0.59 7.76
CA LYS A 33 11.09 0.72 8.32
C LYS A 33 10.04 1.36 7.41
N VAL A 34 9.01 1.94 8.00
CA VAL A 34 8.04 2.78 7.29
C VAL A 34 8.38 4.21 7.67
N PRO A 35 8.82 5.03 6.70
CA PRO A 35 9.02 6.45 6.94
C PRO A 35 7.70 7.10 7.37
N THR A 36 7.79 8.14 8.19
CA THR A 36 6.59 8.86 8.62
C THR A 36 5.95 9.58 7.42
N PRO A 37 4.62 9.73 7.37
CA PRO A 37 3.93 10.41 6.27
C PRO A 37 4.47 11.81 5.97
N ASN A 38 5.00 12.50 6.97
CA ASN A 38 5.59 13.84 6.84
C ASN A 38 6.91 13.85 6.03
N GLU A 39 7.64 12.74 5.95
CA GLU A 39 8.86 12.67 5.15
C GLU A 39 8.59 12.69 3.63
N PHE A 40 7.38 12.31 3.21
CA PHE A 40 6.98 12.34 1.80
C PHE A 40 6.33 13.66 1.38
N SER A 41 5.70 14.37 2.30
CA SER A 41 5.18 15.71 2.03
C SER A 41 6.30 16.75 1.89
N THR A 42 7.51 16.42 2.34
CA THR A 42 8.70 17.28 2.22
C THR A 42 9.50 17.08 0.93
N ALA A 43 9.07 16.24 -0.01
CA ALA A 43 9.49 16.38 -1.42
C ALA A 43 8.89 17.69 -1.97
N GLN A 44 9.19 18.80 -1.29
CA GLN A 44 8.70 20.13 -1.61
C GLN A 44 9.38 20.58 -2.90
N ALA A 45 8.58 21.18 -3.77
CA ALA A 45 9.10 21.94 -4.88
C ALA A 45 10.20 22.88 -4.41
N THR A 46 11.36 22.86 -5.04
CA THR A 46 12.33 23.92 -4.85
C THR A 46 11.75 25.20 -5.44
N VAL A 47 11.37 26.12 -4.59
CA VAL A 47 10.86 27.43 -5.01
C VAL A 47 12.03 28.37 -5.16
N VAL A 48 12.26 28.82 -6.38
CA VAL A 48 13.25 29.86 -6.68
C VAL A 48 12.54 31.20 -6.63
N THR A 49 12.95 32.06 -5.71
CA THR A 49 12.38 33.39 -5.54
C THR A 49 13.33 34.48 -6.01
N TYR A 50 12.81 35.66 -6.31
CA TYR A 50 13.62 36.87 -6.48
C TYR A 50 14.34 37.23 -5.18
N ALA A 51 15.25 38.20 -5.25
CA ALA A 51 16.01 38.66 -4.09
C ALA A 51 15.14 39.20 -2.93
N ASP A 52 13.86 39.47 -3.19
CA ASP A 52 12.87 39.86 -2.18
C ASP A 52 12.44 38.70 -1.28
N GLY A 53 12.80 37.44 -1.63
CA GLY A 53 12.44 36.24 -0.90
C GLY A 53 10.94 35.88 -0.90
N LYS A 54 10.12 36.61 -1.69
CA LYS A 54 8.66 36.47 -1.72
C LYS A 54 8.12 36.17 -3.10
N THR A 55 8.67 36.84 -4.13
CA THR A 55 8.20 36.69 -5.50
C THR A 55 8.77 35.42 -6.11
N GLU A 56 7.92 34.47 -6.49
CA GLU A 56 8.32 33.21 -7.10
C GLU A 56 8.78 33.43 -8.56
N ILE A 57 9.98 32.96 -8.90
CA ILE A 57 10.51 32.95 -10.27
C ILE A 57 10.14 31.65 -10.94
N ALA A 58 10.38 30.53 -10.23
CA ALA A 58 10.15 29.20 -10.75
C ALA A 58 9.94 28.21 -9.60
N ARG A 59 9.17 27.19 -9.87
CA ARG A 59 8.98 26.04 -8.98
C ARG A 59 9.49 24.80 -9.71
N VAL A 60 10.55 24.21 -9.17
CA VAL A 60 11.13 22.97 -9.69
C VAL A 60 10.68 21.83 -8.78
N ALA A 61 9.84 20.95 -9.30
CA ALA A 61 9.38 19.76 -8.60
C ALA A 61 9.25 18.62 -9.60
N ASP A 62 9.55 17.40 -9.17
CA ASP A 62 9.28 16.19 -9.94
C ASP A 62 7.76 15.96 -10.15
N ALA A 63 6.94 16.54 -9.26
CA ALA A 63 5.49 16.61 -9.40
C ALA A 63 4.98 17.86 -8.70
N ASN A 64 4.08 18.60 -9.36
CA ASN A 64 3.38 19.73 -8.75
C ASN A 64 2.25 19.20 -7.86
N ARG A 65 2.60 18.82 -6.61
CA ARG A 65 1.67 18.25 -5.63
C ARG A 65 1.26 19.31 -4.63
N THR A 66 -0.03 19.55 -4.53
CA THR A 66 -0.62 20.32 -3.44
C THR A 66 -1.43 19.34 -2.61
N SER A 67 -0.94 18.96 -1.43
CA SER A 67 -1.70 18.09 -0.53
C SER A 67 -2.91 18.84 0.00
N ILE A 68 -4.06 18.20 -0.06
CA ILE A 68 -5.33 18.70 0.46
C ILE A 68 -5.79 17.81 1.62
N PRO A 69 -6.33 18.37 2.70
CA PRO A 69 -6.90 17.60 3.79
C PRO A 69 -8.14 16.84 3.31
N LEU A 70 -8.41 15.67 3.90
CA LEU A 70 -9.56 14.84 3.53
C LEU A 70 -10.90 15.59 3.67
N SER A 71 -10.99 16.53 4.63
CA SER A 71 -12.15 17.38 4.81
C SER A 71 -12.51 18.23 3.59
N ASP A 72 -11.52 18.58 2.79
CA ASP A 72 -11.69 19.45 1.62
C ASP A 72 -12.01 18.62 0.35
N VAL A 73 -11.86 17.30 0.43
CA VAL A 73 -12.27 16.39 -0.66
C VAL A 73 -13.77 16.17 -0.61
N PRO A 74 -14.53 16.49 -1.68
CA PRO A 74 -15.98 16.27 -1.70
C PRO A 74 -16.36 14.82 -1.38
N LEU A 75 -17.38 14.63 -0.55
CA LEU A 75 -17.82 13.28 -0.13
C LEU A 75 -18.20 12.36 -1.31
N VAL A 76 -18.68 12.94 -2.40
CA VAL A 76 -19.00 12.16 -3.62
C VAL A 76 -17.73 11.53 -4.18
N VAL A 77 -16.63 12.30 -4.28
CA VAL A 77 -15.32 11.80 -4.76
C VAL A 77 -14.77 10.71 -3.84
N GLN A 78 -14.82 10.94 -2.52
CA GLN A 78 -14.41 9.93 -1.55
C GLN A 78 -15.17 8.61 -1.74
N ARG A 79 -16.50 8.68 -1.89
CA ARG A 79 -17.35 7.49 -2.07
C ARG A 79 -17.09 6.79 -3.40
N GLU A 80 -16.85 7.52 -4.47
CA GLU A 80 -16.54 6.95 -5.78
C GLU A 80 -15.21 6.19 -5.76
N VAL A 81 -14.17 6.77 -5.17
CA VAL A 81 -12.87 6.10 -5.01
C VAL A 81 -13.01 4.84 -4.16
N LEU A 82 -13.70 4.91 -3.02
CA LEU A 82 -13.95 3.74 -2.16
C LEU A 82 -14.75 2.67 -2.90
N ALA A 83 -15.76 3.05 -3.66
CA ALA A 83 -16.60 2.11 -4.41
C ALA A 83 -15.83 1.40 -5.52
N ALA A 84 -14.90 2.10 -6.16
CA ALA A 84 -14.08 1.57 -7.24
C ALA A 84 -12.94 0.67 -6.74
N GLU A 85 -12.22 1.12 -5.68
CA GLU A 85 -10.96 0.51 -5.27
C GLU A 85 -11.11 -0.45 -4.08
N ASP A 86 -11.82 -0.04 -3.02
CA ASP A 86 -12.00 -0.86 -1.81
C ASP A 86 -13.27 -0.47 -1.06
N ARG A 87 -14.40 -1.06 -1.42
CA ARG A 87 -15.72 -0.76 -0.80
C ARG A 87 -15.76 -0.98 0.70
N ASN A 88 -14.91 -1.86 1.20
CA ASN A 88 -14.86 -2.22 2.61
C ASN A 88 -13.65 -1.64 3.33
N PHE A 89 -13.02 -0.59 2.79
CA PHE A 89 -11.80 0.00 3.31
C PHE A 89 -11.88 0.30 4.81
N TYR A 90 -12.94 0.93 5.27
CA TYR A 90 -13.11 1.30 6.68
C TYR A 90 -13.33 0.10 7.61
N SER A 91 -13.84 -1.01 7.09
CA SER A 91 -14.06 -2.24 7.86
C SER A 91 -12.95 -3.28 7.71
N ASN A 92 -12.20 -3.25 6.60
CA ASN A 92 -11.06 -4.13 6.38
C ASN A 92 -9.83 -3.64 7.15
N LYS A 93 -8.96 -4.61 7.49
CA LYS A 93 -7.59 -4.33 7.93
C LYS A 93 -6.65 -4.20 6.71
N ALA A 94 -5.35 -4.14 6.95
CA ALA A 94 -4.30 -4.00 5.93
C ALA A 94 -4.41 -4.99 4.76
N PHE A 95 -5.15 -6.08 4.93
CA PHE A 95 -5.47 -7.04 3.88
C PHE A 95 -6.89 -7.57 4.05
N SER A 96 -7.51 -7.91 2.92
CA SER A 96 -8.83 -8.52 2.88
C SER A 96 -8.71 -10.00 2.49
N VAL A 97 -8.92 -10.90 3.45
CA VAL A 97 -8.92 -12.35 3.18
C VAL A 97 -9.99 -12.70 2.16
N THR A 98 -11.17 -12.09 2.27
CA THR A 98 -12.27 -12.28 1.32
C THR A 98 -11.95 -11.71 -0.06
N GLY A 99 -11.24 -10.59 -0.12
CA GLY A 99 -10.76 -9.99 -1.38
C GLY A 99 -9.74 -10.90 -2.07
N ILE A 100 -8.80 -11.44 -1.33
CA ILE A 100 -7.79 -12.39 -1.84
C ILE A 100 -8.48 -13.67 -2.34
N ALA A 101 -9.38 -14.27 -1.54
CA ALA A 101 -10.09 -15.47 -1.94
C ALA A 101 -10.92 -15.25 -3.22
N ARG A 102 -11.62 -14.11 -3.31
CA ARG A 102 -12.39 -13.73 -4.51
C ARG A 102 -11.48 -13.57 -5.72
N ALA A 103 -10.36 -12.88 -5.59
CA ALA A 103 -9.41 -12.69 -6.67
C ALA A 103 -8.84 -14.03 -7.18
N VAL A 104 -8.49 -14.95 -6.28
CA VAL A 104 -8.03 -16.29 -6.62
C VAL A 104 -9.11 -17.08 -7.38
N ILE A 105 -10.35 -17.08 -6.88
CA ILE A 105 -11.46 -17.80 -7.52
C ILE A 105 -11.75 -17.24 -8.91
N ASN A 106 -11.79 -15.91 -9.06
CA ASN A 106 -12.04 -15.27 -10.35
C ASN A 106 -10.93 -15.55 -11.36
N ASN A 107 -9.66 -15.48 -10.92
CA ASN A 107 -8.51 -15.79 -11.77
C ASN A 107 -8.51 -17.25 -12.23
N LEU A 108 -8.89 -18.20 -11.36
CA LEU A 108 -9.01 -19.62 -11.72
C LEU A 108 -10.17 -19.89 -12.68
N ARG A 109 -11.21 -19.06 -12.66
CA ARG A 109 -12.37 -19.15 -13.57
C ARG A 109 -12.18 -18.44 -14.90
N GLY A 110 -10.98 -17.90 -15.18
CA GLY A 110 -10.69 -17.17 -16.41
C GLY A 110 -11.35 -15.78 -16.49
N GLY A 111 -11.82 -15.24 -15.38
CA GLY A 111 -12.37 -13.88 -15.28
C GLY A 111 -11.29 -12.81 -15.44
N SER A 112 -11.71 -11.57 -15.67
CA SER A 112 -10.80 -10.41 -15.71
C SER A 112 -9.99 -10.35 -14.41
N LEU A 113 -8.69 -10.01 -14.51
CA LEU A 113 -7.79 -9.83 -13.37
C LEU A 113 -8.37 -8.79 -12.39
N GLN A 114 -9.12 -9.25 -11.41
CA GLN A 114 -9.64 -8.39 -10.35
C GLN A 114 -8.54 -8.15 -9.31
N GLY A 115 -8.22 -6.88 -9.07
CA GLY A 115 -7.28 -6.49 -8.02
C GLY A 115 -7.88 -6.77 -6.64
N GLY A 116 -7.25 -7.66 -5.87
CA GLY A 116 -7.60 -7.92 -4.47
C GLY A 116 -6.81 -7.07 -3.48
N SER A 117 -6.13 -6.00 -3.94
CA SER A 117 -5.32 -5.12 -3.09
C SER A 117 -6.20 -4.04 -2.44
N THR A 118 -6.05 -3.83 -1.14
CA THR A 118 -6.73 -2.76 -0.40
C THR A 118 -6.12 -1.40 -0.72
N ILE A 119 -6.84 -0.31 -0.41
CA ILE A 119 -6.33 1.06 -0.52
C ILE A 119 -5.02 1.21 0.27
N THR A 120 -4.93 0.64 1.48
CA THR A 120 -3.69 0.67 2.27
C THR A 120 -2.51 0.02 1.55
N GLN A 121 -2.73 -1.11 0.86
CA GLN A 121 -1.70 -1.78 0.06
C GLN A 121 -1.32 -0.96 -1.18
N GLN A 122 -2.28 -0.32 -1.81
CA GLN A 122 -2.03 0.55 -2.96
C GLN A 122 -1.21 1.78 -2.55
N TYR A 123 -1.56 2.39 -1.42
CA TYR A 123 -0.77 3.48 -0.84
C TYR A 123 0.65 3.01 -0.51
N ALA A 124 0.79 1.87 0.19
CA ALA A 124 2.10 1.28 0.48
C ALA A 124 2.94 1.06 -0.78
N LYS A 125 2.33 0.54 -1.84
CA LYS A 125 2.99 0.33 -3.14
C LYS A 125 3.46 1.64 -3.77
N THR A 126 2.60 2.64 -3.81
CA THR A 126 2.86 3.88 -4.57
C THR A 126 3.81 4.82 -3.83
N ALA A 127 3.68 4.91 -2.50
CA ALA A 127 4.47 5.82 -1.69
C ALA A 127 5.87 5.27 -1.34
N PHE A 128 6.02 3.94 -1.17
CA PHE A 128 7.21 3.38 -0.52
C PHE A 128 7.98 2.36 -1.38
N LEU A 129 7.45 1.94 -2.53
CA LEU A 129 8.04 0.85 -3.30
C LEU A 129 8.28 1.24 -4.76
N THR A 130 9.33 0.66 -5.32
CA THR A 130 9.63 0.80 -6.75
C THR A 130 8.67 -0.03 -7.61
N PRO A 131 8.40 0.37 -8.87
CA PRO A 131 7.45 -0.31 -9.76
C PRO A 131 8.04 -1.64 -10.32
N SER A 132 8.34 -2.60 -9.46
CA SER A 132 8.76 -3.96 -9.83
C SER A 132 7.63 -4.96 -9.61
N ARG A 133 7.53 -6.01 -10.45
CA ARG A 133 6.49 -7.04 -10.33
C ARG A 133 7.07 -8.32 -9.73
N THR A 134 7.53 -8.27 -8.48
CA THR A 134 8.13 -9.40 -7.78
C THR A 134 7.32 -9.82 -6.55
N ILE A 135 7.39 -11.09 -6.17
CA ILE A 135 6.79 -11.60 -4.93
C ILE A 135 7.39 -10.89 -3.72
N GLN A 136 8.70 -10.66 -3.72
CA GLN A 136 9.39 -9.96 -2.65
C GLN A 136 8.82 -8.54 -2.43
N ARG A 137 8.55 -7.80 -3.51
CA ARG A 137 7.89 -6.51 -3.42
C ARG A 137 6.48 -6.65 -2.82
N LYS A 138 5.70 -7.66 -3.25
CA LYS A 138 4.35 -7.87 -2.74
C LYS A 138 4.32 -8.21 -1.25
N VAL A 139 5.30 -8.96 -0.76
CA VAL A 139 5.45 -9.23 0.68
C VAL A 139 5.81 -7.95 1.45
N ARG A 140 6.73 -7.12 0.92
CA ARG A 140 7.05 -5.82 1.52
C ARG A 140 5.85 -4.88 1.56
N GLU A 141 5.06 -4.82 0.48
CA GLU A 141 3.82 -4.06 0.40
C GLU A 141 2.85 -4.45 1.53
N LEU A 142 2.66 -5.75 1.76
CA LEU A 142 1.81 -6.24 2.85
C LEU A 142 2.35 -5.83 4.23
N VAL A 143 3.66 -5.98 4.47
CA VAL A 143 4.29 -5.59 5.74
C VAL A 143 4.13 -4.10 6.00
N ILE A 144 4.37 -3.26 4.98
CA ILE A 144 4.20 -1.81 5.08
C ILE A 144 2.72 -1.47 5.36
N ALA A 145 1.78 -2.10 4.65
CA ALA A 145 0.36 -1.88 4.86
C ALA A 145 -0.08 -2.21 6.30
N ILE A 146 0.41 -3.32 6.87
CA ILE A 146 0.14 -3.69 8.27
C ILE A 146 0.70 -2.63 9.23
N LYS A 147 1.91 -2.14 8.98
CA LYS A 147 2.53 -1.10 9.82
C LYS A 147 1.77 0.23 9.74
N LEU A 148 1.38 0.64 8.54
CA LEU A 148 0.58 1.86 8.35
C LEU A 148 -0.73 1.80 9.13
N GLU A 149 -1.45 0.69 9.09
CA GLU A 149 -2.70 0.54 9.83
C GLU A 149 -2.53 0.45 11.36
N ASN A 150 -1.35 0.10 11.83
CA ASN A 150 -1.02 0.14 13.25
C ASN A 150 -0.60 1.55 13.73
N GLN A 151 -0.21 2.43 12.82
CA GLN A 151 0.32 3.77 13.14
C GLN A 151 -0.65 4.91 12.79
N LEU A 152 -1.51 4.71 11.81
CA LEU A 152 -2.38 5.74 11.24
C LEU A 152 -3.85 5.33 11.33
N SER A 153 -4.72 6.31 11.44
CA SER A 153 -6.17 6.11 11.30
C SER A 153 -6.53 5.84 9.83
N LYS A 154 -7.71 5.27 9.60
CA LYS A 154 -8.23 5.04 8.23
C LYS A 154 -8.33 6.34 7.44
N ASP A 155 -8.76 7.43 8.07
CA ASP A 155 -8.86 8.73 7.42
C ASP A 155 -7.48 9.27 7.01
N GLN A 156 -6.47 9.12 7.87
CA GLN A 156 -5.09 9.51 7.54
C GLN A 156 -4.51 8.68 6.39
N ILE A 157 -4.79 7.38 6.37
CA ILE A 157 -4.37 6.50 5.26
C ILE A 157 -5.07 6.91 3.97
N PHE A 158 -6.37 7.18 4.02
CA PHE A 158 -7.16 7.54 2.84
C PHE A 158 -6.76 8.93 2.30
N GLU A 159 -6.56 9.90 3.18
CA GLU A 159 -6.01 11.21 2.82
C GLU A 159 -4.65 11.08 2.12
N SER A 160 -3.73 10.33 2.74
CA SER A 160 -2.41 10.10 2.17
C SER A 160 -2.47 9.35 0.83
N TYR A 161 -3.40 8.41 0.67
CA TYR A 161 -3.63 7.70 -0.57
C TYR A 161 -4.10 8.67 -1.66
N LEU A 162 -5.14 9.47 -1.41
CA LEU A 162 -5.67 10.44 -2.36
C LEU A 162 -4.62 11.46 -2.80
N ASN A 163 -3.76 11.90 -1.88
CA ASN A 163 -2.67 12.81 -2.17
C ASN A 163 -1.44 12.15 -2.84
N THR A 164 -1.46 10.84 -3.07
CA THR A 164 -0.32 10.10 -3.62
C THR A 164 -0.62 9.48 -4.98
N ILE A 165 -1.87 9.09 -5.23
CA ILE A 165 -2.24 8.43 -6.48
C ILE A 165 -2.27 9.43 -7.64
N TYR A 166 -1.99 8.91 -8.84
CA TYR A 166 -2.06 9.68 -10.06
C TYR A 166 -3.46 9.66 -10.65
N PHE A 167 -4.10 10.82 -10.77
CA PHE A 167 -5.44 11.00 -11.35
C PHE A 167 -5.42 11.24 -12.87
N GLY A 168 -4.26 11.31 -13.47
CA GLY A 168 -4.09 11.65 -14.90
C GLY A 168 -3.75 13.13 -15.12
N ARG A 169 -3.35 13.48 -16.34
CA ARG A 169 -3.06 14.85 -16.77
C ARG A 169 -2.08 15.63 -15.87
N GLY A 170 -1.14 14.93 -15.22
CA GLY A 170 -0.19 15.57 -14.31
C GLY A 170 -0.73 15.86 -12.91
N SER A 171 -1.95 15.40 -12.57
CA SER A 171 -2.56 15.59 -11.26
C SER A 171 -2.29 14.40 -10.34
N TYR A 172 -1.93 14.70 -9.11
CA TYR A 172 -1.71 13.76 -8.01
C TYR A 172 -2.57 14.16 -6.83
#